data_3327b463fd17386af428b76dad132b10
#
_entry.id   3327b463fd17386af428b76dad132b10
#
_cell.length_a   1.000
_cell.length_b   1.000
_cell.length_c   1.000
_cell.angle_alpha   90.00
_cell.angle_beta   90.00
_cell.angle_gamma   90.00
#
_symmetry.space_group_name_H-M   'P 1'
#
loop_
_entity.id
_entity.type
_entity.pdbx_description
1 polymer ?
#
loop_
_entity_poly.entity_id
_entity_poly.type
_entity_poly.pdbx_seq_one_letter_code
_entity_poly.pdbx_strand_id
1 'polypeptide(L)'
;MKPSEIPRAQGPVIICAQVGNVNTGACDPVGEICEVAHGMGAWVHVDGAFGLWAAASPTHKRLLDGIERADSWATDAHKWLNVPQDSGIVIVREPEALRRAMAITASYYPDPSPKREPMQWGPESSRRARAIEIWVALRSLGGRGVADLIERTCKHAATFAEGFRAGGYEALNDVVLNQVLISFGDDEVTTRIINAIQQEGTCWCGATVWQGRKAMRISVSSWATTDSDVTRSLEAMLAIASTESQTSPAEYSSIVDHHDS
;
A
#
# COMPACT_ATOMS: atom_id res chain seq x y z
N MET A 1 -4.82 -0.35 -14.15
CA MET A 1 -4.61 0.08 -15.57
C MET A 1 -5.07 -1.04 -16.50
N LYS A 2 -5.77 -0.74 -17.60
CA LYS A 2 -6.11 -1.76 -18.62
C LYS A 2 -5.08 -1.71 -19.74
N PRO A 3 -4.48 -2.85 -20.15
CA PRO A 3 -3.49 -2.89 -21.21
C PRO A 3 -3.97 -2.28 -22.54
N SER A 4 -5.26 -2.45 -22.86
CA SER A 4 -5.90 -1.89 -24.06
C SER A 4 -6.03 -0.37 -24.08
N GLU A 5 -5.89 0.28 -22.91
CA GLU A 5 -6.01 1.74 -22.75
C GLU A 5 -4.65 2.45 -22.74
N ILE A 6 -3.55 1.71 -22.89
CA ILE A 6 -2.20 2.27 -22.93
C ILE A 6 -2.05 3.09 -24.23
N PRO A 7 -1.83 4.42 -24.13
CA PRO A 7 -1.74 5.27 -25.29
C PRO A 7 -0.44 5.03 -26.08
N ARG A 8 -0.52 5.09 -27.39
CA ARG A 8 0.70 5.15 -28.22
C ARG A 8 1.28 6.55 -28.14
N ALA A 9 2.50 6.66 -27.67
CA ALA A 9 3.23 7.93 -27.58
C ALA A 9 4.47 7.89 -28.48
N GLN A 10 4.92 9.07 -28.93
CA GLN A 10 6.20 9.22 -29.65
C GLN A 10 7.31 9.57 -28.66
N GLY A 11 8.50 8.99 -28.86
CA GLY A 11 9.67 9.20 -28.02
C GLY A 11 9.76 8.23 -26.84
N PRO A 12 10.67 8.49 -25.88
CA PRO A 12 10.84 7.66 -24.71
C PRO A 12 9.58 7.65 -23.82
N VAL A 13 9.11 6.47 -23.45
CA VAL A 13 7.90 6.28 -22.63
C VAL A 13 8.23 5.44 -21.41
N ILE A 14 7.73 5.83 -20.25
CA ILE A 14 7.72 5.03 -19.03
C ILE A 14 6.26 4.79 -18.65
N ILE A 15 5.90 3.52 -18.46
CA ILE A 15 4.59 3.11 -17.98
C ILE A 15 4.74 2.67 -16.53
N CYS A 16 4.00 3.32 -15.62
CA CYS A 16 3.99 2.98 -14.21
C CYS A 16 2.77 2.10 -13.92
N ALA A 17 3.00 0.81 -13.74
CA ALA A 17 1.99 -0.14 -13.27
C ALA A 17 2.01 -0.21 -11.75
N GLN A 18 0.85 -0.40 -11.12
CA GLN A 18 0.72 -0.45 -9.67
C GLN A 18 0.39 -1.84 -9.17
N VAL A 19 1.06 -2.27 -8.11
CA VAL A 19 0.80 -3.53 -7.40
C VAL A 19 0.52 -3.22 -5.94
N GLY A 20 -0.73 -3.47 -5.52
CA GLY A 20 -1.21 -3.11 -4.19
C GLY A 20 -1.64 -1.64 -4.11
N ASN A 21 -2.72 -1.28 -4.81
CA ASN A 21 -3.31 0.05 -4.76
C ASN A 21 -3.58 0.49 -3.32
N VAL A 22 -3.27 1.75 -2.99
CA VAL A 22 -3.35 2.29 -1.64
C VAL A 22 -4.77 2.20 -1.03
N ASN A 23 -5.80 2.25 -1.86
CA ASN A 23 -7.20 2.16 -1.42
C ASN A 23 -7.71 0.71 -1.41
N THR A 24 -7.48 -0.02 -2.48
CA THR A 24 -8.17 -1.30 -2.73
C THR A 24 -7.28 -2.54 -2.59
N GLY A 25 -5.95 -2.36 -2.56
CA GLY A 25 -5.01 -3.48 -2.65
C GLY A 25 -4.92 -4.10 -4.05
N ALA A 26 -5.67 -3.62 -5.04
CA ALA A 26 -5.70 -4.18 -6.38
C ALA A 26 -4.33 -4.11 -7.07
N CYS A 27 -4.07 -5.09 -7.93
CA CYS A 27 -2.85 -5.18 -8.73
C CYS A 27 -3.20 -5.01 -10.21
N ASP A 28 -2.38 -4.25 -10.93
CA ASP A 28 -2.46 -4.16 -12.38
C ASP A 28 -1.96 -5.46 -13.03
N PRO A 29 -2.44 -5.84 -14.22
CA PRO A 29 -1.99 -7.02 -14.94
C PRO A 29 -0.62 -6.77 -15.60
N VAL A 30 0.44 -6.79 -14.78
CA VAL A 30 1.79 -6.34 -15.18
C VAL A 30 2.32 -7.13 -16.39
N GLY A 31 2.07 -8.43 -16.44
CA GLY A 31 2.51 -9.26 -17.56
C GLY A 31 1.96 -8.79 -18.91
N GLU A 32 0.65 -8.49 -18.97
CA GLU A 32 -0.02 -7.98 -20.17
C GLU A 32 0.42 -6.53 -20.49
N ILE A 33 0.60 -5.70 -19.46
CA ILE A 33 1.14 -4.34 -19.63
C ILE A 33 2.54 -4.38 -20.24
N CYS A 34 3.42 -5.26 -19.76
CA CYS A 34 4.76 -5.43 -20.32
C CYS A 34 4.72 -5.85 -21.78
N GLU A 35 3.81 -6.73 -22.16
CA GLU A 35 3.67 -7.18 -23.54
C GLU A 35 3.35 -6.02 -24.50
N VAL A 36 2.36 -5.19 -24.13
CA VAL A 36 1.99 -4.00 -24.91
C VAL A 36 3.09 -2.96 -24.88
N ALA A 37 3.65 -2.66 -23.72
CA ALA A 37 4.65 -1.63 -23.52
C ALA A 37 5.96 -1.91 -24.26
N HIS A 38 6.48 -3.12 -24.13
CA HIS A 38 7.72 -3.51 -24.81
C HIS A 38 7.56 -3.57 -26.33
N GLY A 39 6.36 -3.88 -26.84
CA GLY A 39 6.03 -3.77 -28.25
C GLY A 39 6.15 -2.35 -28.81
N MET A 40 6.14 -1.32 -27.94
CA MET A 40 6.34 0.09 -28.28
C MET A 40 7.72 0.62 -27.88
N GLY A 41 8.60 -0.21 -27.31
CA GLY A 41 9.90 0.20 -26.78
C GLY A 41 9.79 1.01 -25.48
N ALA A 42 8.69 0.91 -24.74
CA ALA A 42 8.50 1.60 -23.49
C ALA A 42 9.13 0.84 -22.32
N TRP A 43 9.56 1.59 -21.29
CA TRP A 43 10.02 1.08 -20.01
C TRP A 43 8.82 0.84 -19.09
N VAL A 44 8.76 -0.30 -18.43
CA VAL A 44 7.73 -0.59 -17.42
C VAL A 44 8.33 -0.51 -16.03
N HIS A 45 7.81 0.42 -15.23
CA HIS A 45 8.09 0.53 -13.80
C HIS A 45 6.91 0.00 -12.99
N VAL A 46 7.20 -0.80 -11.97
CA VAL A 46 6.18 -1.30 -11.04
C VAL A 46 6.29 -0.54 -9.72
N ASP A 47 5.27 0.27 -9.44
CA ASP A 47 5.02 0.77 -8.08
C ASP A 47 4.41 -0.37 -7.25
N GLY A 48 5.26 -1.05 -6.53
CA GLY A 48 4.91 -2.10 -5.59
C GLY A 48 5.15 -1.67 -4.14
N ALA A 49 5.00 -0.37 -3.85
CA ALA A 49 5.30 0.23 -2.54
C ALA A 49 4.71 -0.56 -1.36
N PHE A 50 3.58 -1.20 -1.59
CA PHE A 50 2.94 -2.10 -0.63
C PHE A 50 2.92 -3.54 -1.15
N GLY A 51 2.31 -3.77 -2.30
CA GLY A 51 1.91 -5.09 -2.76
C GLY A 51 3.04 -5.99 -3.26
N LEU A 52 4.25 -5.48 -3.52
CA LEU A 52 5.35 -6.33 -3.99
C LEU A 52 5.71 -7.44 -2.98
N TRP A 53 5.48 -7.20 -1.69
CA TRP A 53 5.69 -8.21 -0.64
C TRP A 53 4.78 -9.43 -0.77
N ALA A 54 3.65 -9.33 -1.48
CA ALA A 54 2.77 -10.46 -1.78
C ALA A 54 3.49 -11.58 -2.56
N ALA A 55 4.63 -11.29 -3.20
CA ALA A 55 5.51 -12.29 -3.83
C ALA A 55 5.99 -13.38 -2.85
N ALA A 56 6.08 -13.07 -1.56
CA ALA A 56 6.45 -14.04 -0.52
C ALA A 56 5.30 -14.97 -0.10
N SER A 57 4.05 -14.63 -0.42
CA SER A 57 2.86 -15.39 -0.02
C SER A 57 2.53 -16.48 -1.03
N PRO A 58 2.44 -17.75 -0.63
CA PRO A 58 1.98 -18.82 -1.51
C PRO A 58 0.61 -18.58 -2.13
N THR A 59 -0.30 -17.95 -1.37
CA THR A 59 -1.69 -17.69 -1.78
C THR A 59 -1.80 -16.46 -2.68
N HIS A 60 -1.08 -15.37 -2.36
CA HIS A 60 -1.25 -14.07 -3.02
C HIS A 60 -0.25 -13.80 -4.16
N LYS A 61 0.85 -14.57 -4.26
CA LYS A 61 1.87 -14.36 -5.32
C LYS A 61 1.31 -14.36 -6.74
N ARG A 62 0.19 -15.07 -6.98
CA ARG A 62 -0.51 -15.08 -8.28
C ARG A 62 -1.01 -13.71 -8.73
N LEU A 63 -1.24 -12.78 -7.80
CA LEU A 63 -1.60 -11.39 -8.14
C LEU A 63 -0.47 -10.64 -8.84
N LEU A 64 0.72 -11.20 -8.82
CA LEU A 64 1.96 -10.65 -9.37
C LEU A 64 2.42 -11.38 -10.64
N ASP A 65 1.57 -12.21 -11.24
CA ASP A 65 1.96 -13.00 -12.41
C ASP A 65 2.47 -12.10 -13.53
N GLY A 66 3.65 -12.42 -14.07
CA GLY A 66 4.32 -11.64 -15.12
C GLY A 66 5.09 -10.40 -14.60
N ILE A 67 5.16 -10.17 -13.29
CA ILE A 67 5.86 -9.02 -12.71
C ILE A 67 7.35 -9.01 -13.03
N GLU A 68 7.96 -10.19 -13.21
CA GLU A 68 9.36 -10.37 -13.58
C GLU A 68 9.68 -9.82 -14.98
N ARG A 69 8.67 -9.50 -15.78
CA ARG A 69 8.82 -8.93 -17.13
C ARG A 69 9.05 -7.42 -17.11
N ALA A 70 8.73 -6.72 -16.04
CA ALA A 70 8.96 -5.28 -15.90
C ALA A 70 10.45 -4.93 -15.91
N ASP A 71 10.80 -3.67 -16.08
CA ASP A 71 12.17 -3.17 -16.18
C ASP A 71 12.69 -2.63 -14.85
N SER A 72 11.79 -2.16 -13.99
CA SER A 72 12.13 -1.70 -12.63
C SER A 72 10.96 -1.85 -11.66
N TRP A 73 11.30 -1.97 -10.38
CA TRP A 73 10.35 -2.13 -9.28
C TRP A 73 10.76 -1.26 -8.10
N ALA A 74 9.76 -0.70 -7.41
CA ALA A 74 9.96 -0.04 -6.13
C ALA A 74 9.05 -0.68 -5.08
N THR A 75 9.55 -0.84 -3.85
CA THR A 75 8.75 -1.26 -2.70
C THR A 75 9.23 -0.58 -1.43
N ASP A 76 8.32 -0.40 -0.47
CA ASP A 76 8.64 0.21 0.82
C ASP A 76 8.76 -0.87 1.89
N ALA A 77 9.91 -0.91 2.53
CA ALA A 77 10.11 -1.78 3.67
C ALA A 77 9.48 -1.22 4.96
N HIS A 78 9.37 0.10 5.08
CA HIS A 78 8.74 0.77 6.23
C HIS A 78 7.20 0.70 6.23
N LYS A 79 6.58 0.10 5.21
CA LYS A 79 5.15 -0.20 5.18
C LYS A 79 4.89 -1.61 5.71
N TRP A 80 4.72 -2.57 4.84
CA TRP A 80 4.28 -3.92 5.23
C TRP A 80 5.35 -4.75 5.94
N LEU A 81 6.64 -4.54 5.65
CA LEU A 81 7.73 -5.22 6.37
C LEU A 81 7.97 -4.67 7.78
N ASN A 82 7.35 -3.54 8.13
CA ASN A 82 7.41 -2.92 9.46
C ASN A 82 8.82 -2.53 9.94
N VAL A 83 9.74 -2.19 9.03
CA VAL A 83 11.02 -1.58 9.44
C VAL A 83 10.85 -0.08 9.67
N PRO A 84 11.78 0.58 10.39
CA PRO A 84 11.68 2.01 10.64
C PRO A 84 11.60 2.85 9.37
N GLN A 85 10.84 3.92 9.42
CA GLN A 85 10.77 4.93 8.37
C GLN A 85 12.08 5.75 8.37
N ASP A 86 12.63 6.16 7.23
CA ASP A 86 12.18 5.92 5.88
C ASP A 86 13.01 4.77 5.28
N SER A 87 12.37 3.84 4.59
CA SER A 87 13.07 2.69 4.02
C SER A 87 12.37 2.18 2.77
N GLY A 88 12.97 2.45 1.62
CA GLY A 88 12.51 1.99 0.31
C GLY A 88 13.58 1.14 -0.39
N ILE A 89 13.14 0.28 -1.27
CA ILE A 89 13.97 -0.61 -2.08
C ILE A 89 13.63 -0.35 -3.55
N VAL A 90 14.64 -0.12 -4.36
CA VAL A 90 14.54 -0.12 -5.81
C VAL A 90 15.26 -1.33 -6.40
N ILE A 91 14.62 -1.96 -7.35
CA ILE A 91 15.17 -3.07 -8.13
C ILE A 91 15.11 -2.66 -9.59
N VAL A 92 16.17 -2.91 -10.35
CA VAL A 92 16.23 -2.58 -11.77
C VAL A 92 16.82 -3.76 -12.53
N ARG A 93 16.20 -4.12 -13.64
CA ARG A 93 16.64 -5.22 -14.50
C ARG A 93 18.03 -4.95 -15.09
N GLU A 94 18.24 -3.72 -15.59
CA GLU A 94 19.48 -3.27 -16.21
C GLU A 94 20.25 -2.36 -15.23
N PRO A 95 21.23 -2.89 -14.46
CA PRO A 95 21.92 -2.11 -13.43
C PRO A 95 22.62 -0.86 -13.95
N GLU A 96 23.17 -0.92 -15.17
CA GLU A 96 23.86 0.22 -15.77
C GLU A 96 22.93 1.39 -16.10
N ALA A 97 21.64 1.13 -16.37
CA ALA A 97 20.66 2.18 -16.55
C ALA A 97 20.51 2.99 -15.25
N LEU A 98 20.38 2.31 -14.09
CA LEU A 98 20.31 2.96 -12.79
C LEU A 98 21.60 3.72 -12.46
N ARG A 99 22.76 3.09 -12.66
CA ARG A 99 24.05 3.73 -12.39
C ARG A 99 24.23 5.01 -13.22
N ARG A 100 23.93 4.96 -14.51
CA ARG A 100 24.01 6.17 -15.39
C ARG A 100 23.06 7.27 -14.97
N ALA A 101 21.89 6.94 -14.45
CA ALA A 101 20.92 7.91 -14.00
C ALA A 101 21.26 8.55 -12.65
N MET A 102 21.95 7.80 -11.75
CA MET A 102 22.17 8.20 -10.35
C MET A 102 23.60 8.61 -10.04
N ALA A 103 24.60 8.16 -10.85
CA ALA A 103 25.99 8.44 -10.55
C ALA A 103 26.30 9.93 -10.61
N ILE A 104 26.89 10.45 -9.54
CA ILE A 104 27.41 11.81 -9.46
C ILE A 104 28.92 11.74 -9.64
N THR A 105 29.45 12.55 -10.58
CA THR A 105 30.88 12.67 -10.81
C THR A 105 31.34 14.08 -10.47
N ALA A 106 32.50 14.19 -9.82
CA ALA A 106 33.16 15.44 -9.55
C ALA A 106 34.68 15.23 -9.62
N SER A 107 35.44 16.30 -9.96
CA SER A 107 36.89 16.21 -10.15
C SER A 107 37.68 15.79 -8.91
N TYR A 108 37.08 15.89 -7.73
CA TYR A 108 37.66 15.45 -6.44
C TYR A 108 37.20 14.07 -5.99
N TYR A 109 36.35 13.41 -6.74
CA TYR A 109 36.01 12.00 -6.43
C TYR A 109 37.12 11.07 -6.96
N PRO A 110 37.46 10.01 -6.20
CA PRO A 110 38.40 9.02 -6.68
C PRO A 110 37.86 8.33 -7.94
N ASP A 111 38.77 7.77 -8.72
CA ASP A 111 38.41 6.95 -9.87
C ASP A 111 37.45 5.84 -9.47
N PRO A 112 36.54 5.43 -10.39
CA PRO A 112 35.58 4.39 -10.09
C PRO A 112 36.22 3.13 -9.54
N SER A 113 35.89 2.77 -8.32
CA SER A 113 36.30 1.51 -7.70
C SER A 113 35.64 0.33 -8.43
N PRO A 114 36.33 -0.82 -8.56
CA PRO A 114 35.68 -2.05 -9.02
C PRO A 114 34.64 -2.56 -8.03
N LYS A 115 34.59 -2.01 -6.81
CA LYS A 115 33.55 -2.31 -5.82
C LYS A 115 32.35 -1.39 -6.05
N ARG A 116 31.16 -1.91 -5.70
CA ARG A 116 29.92 -1.14 -5.73
C ARG A 116 29.96 -0.01 -4.70
N GLU A 117 30.05 1.23 -5.19
CA GLU A 117 29.98 2.43 -4.34
C GLU A 117 28.52 2.84 -4.16
N PRO A 118 27.97 2.85 -2.93
CA PRO A 118 26.55 3.15 -2.70
C PRO A 118 26.07 4.48 -3.27
N MET A 119 26.92 5.50 -3.27
CA MET A 119 26.62 6.83 -3.80
C MET A 119 26.30 6.87 -5.30
N GLN A 120 26.69 5.83 -6.05
CA GLN A 120 26.42 5.75 -7.50
C GLN A 120 25.08 5.09 -7.82
N TRP A 121 24.32 4.66 -6.81
CA TRP A 121 23.12 3.85 -6.96
C TRP A 121 21.87 4.48 -6.36
N GLY A 122 21.91 5.75 -6.04
CA GLY A 122 20.80 6.48 -5.49
C GLY A 122 21.03 8.00 -5.52
N PRO A 123 20.00 8.81 -5.27
CA PRO A 123 20.08 10.26 -5.40
C PRO A 123 20.89 10.94 -4.27
N GLU A 124 21.26 10.20 -3.23
CA GLU A 124 21.96 10.73 -2.05
C GLU A 124 23.41 10.24 -2.00
N SER A 125 24.37 11.14 -1.89
CA SER A 125 25.79 10.78 -1.73
C SER A 125 26.05 10.18 -0.34
N SER A 126 25.49 10.78 0.70
CA SER A 126 25.58 10.31 2.08
C SER A 126 24.18 10.08 2.64
N ARG A 127 23.98 8.93 3.25
CA ARG A 127 22.68 8.54 3.77
C ARG A 127 22.78 7.56 4.94
N ARG A 128 21.72 7.47 5.72
CA ARG A 128 21.56 6.45 6.75
C ARG A 128 21.65 5.05 6.15
N ALA A 129 22.21 4.10 6.87
CA ALA A 129 22.39 2.71 6.41
C ALA A 129 21.08 1.90 6.49
N ARG A 130 20.04 2.35 5.78
CA ARG A 130 18.69 1.78 5.79
C ARG A 130 18.63 0.27 5.47
N ALA A 131 19.61 -0.23 4.74
CA ALA A 131 19.70 -1.64 4.38
C ALA A 131 19.91 -2.56 5.59
N ILE A 132 20.49 -2.07 6.70
CA ILE A 132 20.73 -2.87 7.91
C ILE A 132 19.40 -3.33 8.52
N GLU A 133 18.45 -2.44 8.67
CA GLU A 133 17.13 -2.73 9.26
C GLU A 133 16.33 -3.71 8.39
N ILE A 134 16.38 -3.52 7.07
CA ILE A 134 15.76 -4.44 6.11
C ILE A 134 16.39 -5.83 6.22
N TRP A 135 17.73 -5.89 6.25
CA TRP A 135 18.45 -7.15 6.36
C TRP A 135 18.14 -7.88 7.66
N VAL A 136 18.10 -7.16 8.79
CA VAL A 136 17.76 -7.74 10.10
C VAL A 136 16.35 -8.29 10.09
N ALA A 137 15.35 -7.53 9.60
CA ALA A 137 13.98 -7.98 9.52
C ALA A 137 13.83 -9.25 8.67
N LEU A 138 14.40 -9.25 7.46
CA LEU A 138 14.36 -10.40 6.56
C LEU A 138 15.11 -11.63 7.12
N ARG A 139 16.22 -11.43 7.81
CA ARG A 139 16.98 -12.52 8.47
C ARG A 139 16.22 -13.09 9.67
N SER A 140 15.55 -12.23 10.44
CA SER A 140 14.78 -12.65 11.60
C SER A 140 13.52 -13.43 11.20
N LEU A 141 12.77 -12.92 10.23
CA LEU A 141 11.53 -13.53 9.77
C LEU A 141 11.79 -14.75 8.87
N GLY A 142 12.80 -14.69 8.02
CA GLY A 142 12.98 -15.65 6.93
C GLY A 142 11.81 -15.61 5.95
N GLY A 143 11.88 -16.42 4.89
CA GLY A 143 10.80 -16.48 3.89
C GLY A 143 9.44 -16.90 4.49
N ARG A 144 9.45 -17.82 5.44
CA ARG A 144 8.22 -18.28 6.12
C ARG A 144 7.58 -17.21 6.99
N GLY A 145 8.38 -16.45 7.75
CA GLY A 145 7.85 -15.39 8.59
C GLY A 145 7.30 -14.21 7.78
N VAL A 146 7.92 -13.87 6.63
CA VAL A 146 7.36 -12.87 5.72
C VAL A 146 6.06 -13.37 5.11
N ALA A 147 6.00 -14.62 4.65
CA ALA A 147 4.77 -15.23 4.13
C ALA A 147 3.63 -15.21 5.17
N ASP A 148 3.92 -15.61 6.42
CA ASP A 148 2.96 -15.59 7.52
C ASP A 148 2.43 -14.18 7.79
N LEU A 149 3.29 -13.17 7.83
CA LEU A 149 2.89 -11.78 8.00
C LEU A 149 1.88 -11.34 6.93
N ILE A 150 2.16 -11.66 5.66
CA ILE A 150 1.28 -11.32 4.54
C ILE A 150 -0.05 -12.06 4.63
N GLU A 151 -0.03 -13.39 4.79
CA GLU A 151 -1.24 -14.23 4.86
C GLU A 151 -2.14 -13.78 6.01
N ARG A 152 -1.57 -13.57 7.19
CA ARG A 152 -2.31 -13.18 8.40
C ARG A 152 -2.96 -11.81 8.26
N THR A 153 -2.24 -10.81 7.77
CA THR A 153 -2.79 -9.46 7.61
C THR A 153 -3.84 -9.39 6.50
N CYS A 154 -3.69 -10.16 5.43
CA CYS A 154 -4.74 -10.32 4.41
C CYS A 154 -6.00 -11.00 4.97
N LYS A 155 -5.83 -12.06 5.79
CA LYS A 155 -6.95 -12.70 6.49
C LYS A 155 -7.68 -11.72 7.41
N HIS A 156 -6.94 -10.91 8.18
CA HIS A 156 -7.52 -9.88 9.05
C HIS A 156 -8.35 -8.86 8.25
N ALA A 157 -7.85 -8.42 7.10
CA ALA A 157 -8.60 -7.52 6.21
C ALA A 157 -9.90 -8.17 5.71
N ALA A 158 -9.85 -9.43 5.30
CA ALA A 158 -11.05 -10.18 4.91
C ALA A 158 -12.07 -10.26 6.07
N THR A 159 -11.60 -10.52 7.30
CA THR A 159 -12.45 -10.53 8.51
C THR A 159 -13.16 -9.19 8.73
N PHE A 160 -12.47 -8.05 8.57
CA PHE A 160 -13.11 -6.74 8.64
C PHE A 160 -14.20 -6.60 7.58
N ALA A 161 -13.90 -6.91 6.32
CA ALA A 161 -14.87 -6.79 5.24
C ALA A 161 -16.11 -7.67 5.44
N GLU A 162 -15.93 -8.91 5.88
CA GLU A 162 -17.01 -9.84 6.20
C GLU A 162 -17.87 -9.33 7.35
N GLY A 163 -17.24 -8.84 8.43
CA GLY A 163 -17.94 -8.29 9.58
C GLY A 163 -18.77 -7.05 9.24
N PHE A 164 -18.24 -6.13 8.43
CA PHE A 164 -19.01 -4.97 7.97
C PHE A 164 -20.16 -5.36 7.06
N ARG A 165 -19.97 -6.31 6.13
CA ARG A 165 -21.08 -6.82 5.31
C ARG A 165 -22.16 -7.49 6.15
N ALA A 166 -21.79 -8.26 7.16
CA ALA A 166 -22.74 -8.86 8.09
C ALA A 166 -23.50 -7.82 8.91
N GLY A 167 -22.86 -6.67 9.22
CA GLY A 167 -23.46 -5.51 9.85
C GLY A 167 -24.34 -4.65 8.91
N GLY A 168 -24.47 -5.03 7.62
CA GLY A 168 -25.29 -4.31 6.64
C GLY A 168 -24.58 -3.16 5.93
N TYR A 169 -23.25 -3.02 6.07
CA TYR A 169 -22.47 -1.97 5.41
C TYR A 169 -21.79 -2.46 4.13
N GLU A 170 -21.56 -1.52 3.20
CA GLU A 170 -20.98 -1.83 1.89
C GLU A 170 -19.45 -1.82 1.92
N ALA A 171 -18.83 -2.93 1.55
CA ALA A 171 -17.41 -2.96 1.20
C ALA A 171 -17.25 -2.59 -0.28
N LEU A 172 -16.56 -1.48 -0.57
CA LEU A 172 -16.46 -0.88 -1.90
C LEU A 172 -15.43 -1.55 -2.82
N ASN A 173 -14.60 -2.44 -2.26
CA ASN A 173 -13.56 -3.12 -3.03
C ASN A 173 -13.62 -4.63 -2.86
N ASP A 174 -13.08 -5.35 -3.85
CA ASP A 174 -12.66 -6.72 -3.68
C ASP A 174 -11.41 -6.74 -2.78
N VAL A 175 -11.51 -7.40 -1.63
CA VAL A 175 -10.41 -7.47 -0.67
C VAL A 175 -9.43 -8.54 -1.13
N VAL A 176 -8.49 -8.14 -1.98
CA VAL A 176 -7.49 -9.05 -2.58
C VAL A 176 -6.18 -9.11 -1.80
N LEU A 177 -5.90 -8.06 -1.02
CA LEU A 177 -4.77 -7.95 -0.09
C LEU A 177 -5.30 -7.46 1.28
N ASN A 178 -4.58 -6.56 1.92
CA ASN A 178 -4.81 -6.08 3.28
C ASN A 178 -5.53 -4.72 3.38
N GLN A 179 -6.20 -4.28 2.31
CA GLN A 179 -6.93 -3.01 2.23
C GLN A 179 -8.43 -3.25 2.17
N VAL A 180 -9.19 -2.53 3.00
CA VAL A 180 -10.66 -2.57 3.02
C VAL A 180 -11.19 -1.15 2.92
N LEU A 181 -12.17 -0.95 2.04
CA LEU A 181 -12.94 0.28 1.93
C LEU A 181 -14.37 0.03 2.34
N ILE A 182 -14.86 0.80 3.32
CA ILE A 182 -16.23 0.72 3.80
C ILE A 182 -16.94 2.03 3.54
N SER A 183 -18.15 1.95 2.98
CA SER A 183 -19.08 3.07 2.88
C SER A 183 -20.22 2.90 3.88
N PHE A 184 -20.64 4.01 4.47
CA PHE A 184 -21.80 4.07 5.34
C PHE A 184 -22.99 4.78 4.65
N GLY A 185 -22.98 4.79 3.30
CA GLY A 185 -24.00 5.38 2.45
C GLY A 185 -23.70 6.83 2.10
N ASP A 186 -24.00 7.74 3.00
CA ASP A 186 -23.77 9.18 2.83
C ASP A 186 -22.36 9.62 3.20
N ASP A 187 -21.81 10.64 2.51
CA ASP A 187 -20.46 11.15 2.73
C ASP A 187 -20.29 11.85 4.09
N GLU A 188 -21.34 12.52 4.59
CA GLU A 188 -21.32 13.19 5.90
C GLU A 188 -21.40 12.16 7.00
N VAL A 189 -22.26 11.15 6.88
CA VAL A 189 -22.36 10.03 7.82
C VAL A 189 -21.03 9.28 7.88
N THR A 190 -20.42 8.99 6.73
CA THR A 190 -19.13 8.34 6.66
C THR A 190 -18.05 9.15 7.38
N THR A 191 -18.06 10.47 7.22
CA THR A 191 -17.09 11.36 7.90
C THR A 191 -17.29 11.35 9.41
N ARG A 192 -18.55 11.44 9.90
CA ARG A 192 -18.86 11.39 11.34
C ARG A 192 -18.41 10.09 11.97
N ILE A 193 -18.74 8.95 11.35
CA ILE A 193 -18.34 7.63 11.84
C ILE A 193 -16.83 7.49 11.94
N ILE A 194 -16.08 7.92 10.91
CA ILE A 194 -14.60 7.88 10.95
C ILE A 194 -14.06 8.72 12.12
N ASN A 195 -14.57 9.94 12.29
CA ASN A 195 -14.14 10.81 13.38
C ASN A 195 -14.47 10.22 14.76
N ALA A 196 -15.67 9.65 14.92
CA ALA A 196 -16.09 9.02 16.16
C ALA A 196 -15.22 7.78 16.51
N ILE A 197 -14.86 6.95 15.52
CA ILE A 197 -13.94 5.82 15.71
C ILE A 197 -12.56 6.32 16.17
N GLN A 198 -12.03 7.38 15.53
CA GLN A 198 -10.74 7.95 15.90
C GLN A 198 -10.74 8.58 17.29
N GLN A 199 -11.85 9.17 17.71
CA GLN A 199 -12.01 9.77 19.05
C GLN A 199 -12.19 8.71 20.14
N GLU A 200 -12.92 7.62 19.85
CA GLU A 200 -13.12 6.52 20.80
C GLU A 200 -11.80 5.80 21.12
N GLY A 201 -10.90 5.66 20.14
CA GLY A 201 -9.49 5.34 20.35
C GLY A 201 -9.16 3.85 20.50
N THR A 202 -10.11 2.92 20.42
CA THR A 202 -9.84 1.47 20.43
C THR A 202 -9.00 1.07 19.21
N CYS A 203 -9.22 1.71 18.07
CA CYS A 203 -8.48 1.46 16.84
C CYS A 203 -8.42 2.71 15.96
N TRP A 204 -7.66 2.62 14.87
CA TRP A 204 -7.51 3.71 13.91
C TRP A 204 -7.92 3.29 12.50
N CYS A 205 -8.67 4.15 11.83
CA CYS A 205 -8.99 4.05 10.41
C CYS A 205 -8.76 5.41 9.72
N GLY A 206 -8.56 5.40 8.40
CA GLY A 206 -8.36 6.60 7.61
C GLY A 206 -9.58 6.95 6.76
N ALA A 207 -9.72 8.24 6.39
CA ALA A 207 -10.65 8.67 5.35
C ALA A 207 -9.99 8.59 3.98
N THR A 208 -10.80 8.31 2.95
CA THR A 208 -10.39 8.41 1.55
C THR A 208 -11.59 8.78 0.67
N VAL A 209 -11.30 9.12 -0.61
CA VAL A 209 -12.32 9.24 -1.64
C VAL A 209 -12.05 8.16 -2.69
N TRP A 210 -13.05 7.34 -2.97
CA TRP A 210 -12.99 6.30 -3.98
C TRP A 210 -14.16 6.42 -4.96
N GLN A 211 -13.86 6.60 -6.25
CA GLN A 211 -14.86 6.79 -7.30
C GLN A 211 -15.92 7.87 -6.98
N GLY A 212 -15.45 8.99 -6.40
CA GLY A 212 -16.30 10.13 -6.05
C GLY A 212 -17.10 9.98 -4.74
N ARG A 213 -16.94 8.88 -4.01
CA ARG A 213 -17.60 8.62 -2.72
C ARG A 213 -16.59 8.64 -1.58
N LYS A 214 -16.94 9.24 -0.46
CA LYS A 214 -16.15 9.09 0.78
C LYS A 214 -16.24 7.66 1.30
N ALA A 215 -15.11 7.16 1.79
CA ALA A 215 -15.00 5.83 2.35
C ALA A 215 -14.06 5.82 3.57
N MET A 216 -14.35 4.95 4.51
CA MET A 216 -13.41 4.55 5.55
C MET A 216 -12.44 3.53 4.97
N ARG A 217 -11.14 3.78 5.13
CA ARG A 217 -10.08 2.87 4.72
C ARG A 217 -9.44 2.20 5.93
N ILE A 218 -9.43 0.88 5.93
CA ILE A 218 -8.73 0.05 6.89
C ILE A 218 -7.54 -0.59 6.18
N SER A 219 -6.33 -0.38 6.73
CA SER A 219 -5.08 -0.96 6.24
C SER A 219 -4.48 -1.83 7.33
N VAL A 220 -4.52 -3.15 7.16
CA VAL A 220 -3.99 -4.08 8.16
C VAL A 220 -2.56 -4.43 7.80
N SER A 221 -1.57 -3.80 8.43
CA SER A 221 -0.15 -3.97 8.08
C SER A 221 0.78 -4.21 9.27
N SER A 222 0.32 -4.01 10.50
CA SER A 222 1.15 -4.21 11.68
C SER A 222 1.41 -5.69 11.95
N TRP A 223 2.68 -6.02 12.20
CA TRP A 223 3.09 -7.36 12.60
C TRP A 223 2.49 -7.78 13.95
N ALA A 224 2.17 -6.81 14.81
CA ALA A 224 1.65 -7.04 16.15
C ALA A 224 0.14 -7.29 16.20
N THR A 225 -0.60 -7.00 15.12
CA THR A 225 -2.05 -7.19 15.07
C THR A 225 -2.42 -8.66 15.21
N THR A 226 -3.26 -8.98 16.20
CA THR A 226 -3.78 -10.32 16.49
C THR A 226 -5.24 -10.48 16.06
N ASP A 227 -5.75 -11.71 16.00
CA ASP A 227 -7.18 -12.00 15.76
C ASP A 227 -8.06 -11.30 16.83
N SER A 228 -7.60 -11.22 18.10
CA SER A 228 -8.32 -10.52 19.18
C SER A 228 -8.41 -9.02 18.95
N ASP A 229 -7.34 -8.40 18.43
CA ASP A 229 -7.35 -6.97 18.12
C ASP A 229 -8.33 -6.67 16.98
N VAL A 230 -8.39 -7.54 15.97
CA VAL A 230 -9.35 -7.43 14.85
C VAL A 230 -10.78 -7.53 15.37
N THR A 231 -11.08 -8.52 16.20
CA THR A 231 -12.42 -8.72 16.78
C THR A 231 -12.84 -7.50 17.57
N ARG A 232 -12.00 -7.04 18.50
CA ARG A 232 -12.28 -5.87 19.35
C ARG A 232 -12.45 -4.59 18.53
N SER A 233 -11.60 -4.38 17.53
CA SER A 233 -11.71 -3.21 16.64
C SER A 233 -12.99 -3.23 15.81
N LEU A 234 -13.35 -4.39 15.26
CA LEU A 234 -14.58 -4.55 14.47
C LEU A 234 -15.83 -4.30 15.32
N GLU A 235 -15.87 -4.85 16.55
CA GLU A 235 -16.97 -4.62 17.50
C GLU A 235 -17.14 -3.14 17.82
N ALA A 236 -16.04 -2.43 18.15
CA ALA A 236 -16.06 -0.99 18.41
C ALA A 236 -16.53 -0.20 17.18
N MET A 237 -15.98 -0.48 16.00
CA MET A 237 -16.36 0.20 14.76
C MET A 237 -17.85 -0.01 14.43
N LEU A 238 -18.38 -1.23 14.58
CA LEU A 238 -19.78 -1.54 14.29
C LEU A 238 -20.73 -0.88 15.29
N ALA A 239 -20.38 -0.84 16.58
CA ALA A 239 -21.17 -0.16 17.61
C ALA A 239 -21.28 1.34 17.33
N ILE A 240 -20.17 2.00 16.99
CA ILE A 240 -20.14 3.42 16.61
C ILE A 240 -20.94 3.66 15.32
N ALA A 241 -20.73 2.84 14.30
CA ALA A 241 -21.43 2.98 13.04
C ALA A 241 -22.96 2.85 13.22
N SER A 242 -23.42 1.92 14.07
CA SER A 242 -24.85 1.77 14.38
C SER A 242 -25.42 3.01 15.07
N THR A 243 -24.70 3.61 16.02
CA THR A 243 -25.14 4.81 16.74
C THR A 243 -25.20 6.03 15.84
N GLU A 244 -24.10 6.30 15.11
CA GLU A 244 -23.97 7.48 14.25
C GLU A 244 -24.91 7.44 13.01
N SER A 245 -25.25 6.26 12.52
CA SER A 245 -26.20 6.10 11.41
C SER A 245 -27.64 6.43 11.81
N GLN A 246 -27.98 6.38 13.09
CA GLN A 246 -29.31 6.70 13.61
C GLN A 246 -29.47 8.19 13.98
N THR A 247 -28.35 8.92 14.14
CA THR A 247 -28.36 10.33 14.54
C THR A 247 -28.76 11.21 13.34
N SER A 248 -29.88 11.92 13.48
CA SER A 248 -30.36 12.86 12.47
C SER A 248 -29.39 14.05 12.29
N PRO A 249 -29.22 14.59 11.08
CA PRO A 249 -28.40 15.80 10.84
C PRO A 249 -28.79 17.01 11.72
N ALA A 250 -30.05 17.11 12.14
CA ALA A 250 -30.56 18.20 12.98
C ALA A 250 -30.07 18.12 14.44
N GLU A 251 -29.77 16.93 14.94
CA GLU A 251 -29.30 16.74 16.34
C GLU A 251 -27.79 17.03 16.48
N TYR A 252 -27.02 16.87 15.42
CA TYR A 252 -25.59 17.11 15.43
C TYR A 252 -25.21 18.60 15.57
N SER A 253 -25.99 19.49 14.94
CA SER A 253 -25.78 20.95 15.03
C SER A 253 -25.90 21.47 16.46
N SER A 254 -26.76 20.85 17.28
CA SER A 254 -26.98 21.29 18.68
C SER A 254 -25.88 20.84 19.65
N ILE A 255 -25.10 19.82 19.31
CA ILE A 255 -24.04 19.28 20.18
C ILE A 255 -22.73 20.07 19.99
N VAL A 256 -22.45 20.54 18.76
CA VAL A 256 -21.22 21.30 18.45
C VAL A 256 -21.28 22.71 19.04
N ASP A 257 -22.46 23.33 19.11
CA ASP A 257 -22.63 24.69 19.67
C ASP A 257 -22.47 24.75 21.20
N HIS A 258 -22.41 23.61 21.90
CA HIS A 258 -22.23 23.56 23.37
C HIS A 258 -20.78 23.34 23.83
N HIS A 259 -19.83 23.14 22.92
CA HIS A 259 -18.42 22.95 23.28
C HIS A 259 -17.53 24.17 23.01
N ASP A 260 -18.05 25.26 22.42
CA ASP A 260 -17.34 26.53 22.18
C ASP A 260 -17.81 27.67 23.11
N SER A 261 -18.36 27.35 24.28
CA SER A 261 -18.76 28.35 25.28
C SER A 261 -18.07 28.17 26.63
#